data_9705f85b5ee6a7911c34d26999a527cf
#
_entry.id   9705f85b5ee6a7911c34d26999a527cf
#
_cell.length_a   1.000
_cell.length_b   1.000
_cell.length_c   1.000
_cell.angle_alpha   90.00
_cell.angle_beta   90.00
_cell.angle_gamma   90.00
#
_symmetry.space_group_name_H-M   'P 1'
#
loop_
_entity.id
_entity.type
_entity.pdbx_description
1 polymer ?
#
loop_
_entity_poly.entity_id
_entity_poly.type
_entity_poly.pdbx_seq_one_letter_code
_entity_poly.pdbx_strand_id
1 'polypeptide(L)'
;MTSLPDILISRYLTYSNMKYFTINELCKSKTAARKKIDNTPTDAIKKKLTLLIEKILDPLREAYGAPIIVDSGYRCPKLNRAVGGSSTSQHRTGEAADIRTVKDTPEENKKLYYLIKKLNLPFDQLIDEYGFNWVHVSYSPRNRRQELKIG
;
A
#
# COMPACT_ATOMS: atom_id res chain seq x y z
N MET A 1 5.97 10.90 -36.53
CA MET A 1 4.62 11.44 -36.38
C MET A 1 3.77 10.76 -35.32
N THR A 2 4.16 9.61 -34.86
CA THR A 2 3.42 8.84 -33.85
C THR A 2 3.96 8.98 -32.44
N SER A 3 5.11 9.62 -32.23
CA SER A 3 5.76 9.70 -30.94
C SER A 3 5.01 10.55 -29.91
N LEU A 4 4.37 11.64 -30.32
CA LEU A 4 3.66 12.53 -29.38
C LEU A 4 2.36 11.91 -28.87
N PRO A 5 1.50 11.34 -29.72
CA PRO A 5 0.33 10.60 -29.25
C PRO A 5 0.69 9.41 -28.37
N ASP A 6 1.76 8.69 -28.70
CA ASP A 6 2.21 7.52 -27.94
C ASP A 6 2.68 7.91 -26.53
N ILE A 7 3.39 9.03 -26.42
CA ILE A 7 3.85 9.56 -25.12
C ILE A 7 2.66 9.99 -24.28
N LEU A 8 1.68 10.66 -24.87
CA LEU A 8 0.46 11.10 -24.18
C LEU A 8 -0.39 9.90 -23.76
N ILE A 9 -0.53 8.89 -24.60
CA ILE A 9 -1.25 7.66 -24.28
C ILE A 9 -0.54 6.92 -23.16
N SER A 10 0.78 6.82 -23.17
CA SER A 10 1.55 6.17 -22.12
C SER A 10 1.39 6.88 -20.78
N ARG A 11 1.44 8.21 -20.74
CA ARG A 11 1.18 8.99 -19.52
C ARG A 11 -0.26 8.82 -19.03
N TYR A 12 -1.20 8.87 -19.94
CA TYR A 12 -2.61 8.70 -19.62
C TYR A 12 -2.89 7.30 -19.09
N LEU A 13 -2.32 6.27 -19.71
CA LEU A 13 -2.43 4.88 -19.25
C LEU A 13 -1.82 4.69 -17.86
N THR A 14 -0.68 5.35 -17.56
CA THR A 14 -0.05 5.29 -16.24
C THR A 14 -0.98 5.85 -15.16
N TYR A 15 -1.64 6.99 -15.42
CA TYR A 15 -2.62 7.56 -14.50
C TYR A 15 -3.91 6.74 -14.42
N SER A 16 -4.38 6.18 -15.53
CA SER A 16 -5.62 5.40 -15.58
C SER A 16 -5.48 3.99 -15.01
N ASN A 17 -4.24 3.51 -14.75
CA ASN A 17 -4.01 2.19 -14.17
C ASN A 17 -4.34 2.13 -12.68
N MET A 18 -4.33 3.26 -11.97
CA MET A 18 -4.83 3.33 -10.59
C MET A 18 -6.36 3.41 -10.62
N LYS A 19 -7.03 2.37 -10.13
CA LYS A 19 -8.48 2.22 -10.27
C LYS A 19 -9.23 2.52 -8.97
N TYR A 20 -8.79 1.99 -7.85
CA TYR A 20 -9.51 2.06 -6.58
C TYR A 20 -8.83 2.90 -5.52
N PHE A 21 -7.53 3.06 -5.59
CA PHE A 21 -6.76 3.78 -4.60
C PHE A 21 -6.09 5.00 -5.20
N THR A 22 -5.84 6.00 -4.37
CA THR A 22 -5.09 7.20 -4.76
C THR A 22 -3.84 7.35 -3.90
N ILE A 23 -2.87 8.09 -4.41
CA ILE A 23 -1.66 8.43 -3.64
C ILE A 23 -2.02 9.20 -2.38
N ASN A 24 -2.96 10.15 -2.47
CA ASN A 24 -3.41 10.90 -1.30
C ASN A 24 -3.97 10.00 -0.20
N GLU A 25 -4.76 8.99 -0.57
CA GLU A 25 -5.29 8.03 0.39
C GLU A 25 -4.18 7.29 1.14
N LEU A 26 -3.13 6.91 0.43
CA LEU A 26 -2.00 6.19 1.01
C LEU A 26 -1.07 7.09 1.85
N CYS A 27 -1.25 8.40 1.79
CA CYS A 27 -0.46 9.37 2.56
C CYS A 27 -1.22 9.98 3.74
N LYS A 28 -2.51 9.67 3.90
CA LYS A 28 -3.31 10.17 5.02
C LYS A 28 -2.84 9.55 6.32
N SER A 29 -2.78 10.37 7.36
CA SER A 29 -2.43 9.94 8.71
C SER A 29 -3.08 10.86 9.74
N LYS A 30 -3.88 10.27 10.63
CA LYS A 30 -4.47 10.99 11.76
C LYS A 30 -3.39 11.54 12.69
N THR A 31 -2.33 10.78 12.90
CA THR A 31 -1.19 11.22 13.72
C THR A 31 -0.47 12.40 13.09
N ALA A 32 -0.24 12.37 11.77
CA ALA A 32 0.39 13.49 11.08
C ALA A 32 -0.46 14.75 11.18
N ALA A 33 -1.78 14.64 11.00
CA ALA A 33 -2.69 15.77 11.13
C ALA A 33 -2.68 16.34 12.55
N ARG A 34 -2.79 15.47 13.57
CA ARG A 34 -2.81 15.87 14.98
C ARG A 34 -1.50 16.55 15.40
N LYS A 35 -0.37 16.01 14.96
CA LYS A 35 0.98 16.50 15.31
C LYS A 35 1.50 17.54 14.35
N LYS A 36 0.73 17.92 13.33
CA LYS A 36 1.12 18.89 12.30
C LYS A 36 2.42 18.48 11.60
N ILE A 37 2.53 17.20 11.25
CA ILE A 37 3.65 16.65 10.49
C ILE A 37 3.29 16.69 9.01
N ASP A 38 4.17 17.28 8.20
CA ASP A 38 4.04 17.25 6.75
C ASP A 38 4.45 15.86 6.23
N ASN A 39 3.46 15.09 5.76
CA ASN A 39 3.66 13.75 5.21
C ASN A 39 3.55 13.74 3.69
N THR A 40 3.84 14.87 3.04
CA THR A 40 3.81 14.96 1.57
C THR A 40 4.89 14.08 0.96
N PRO A 41 4.55 13.16 0.04
CA PRO A 41 5.53 12.29 -0.58
C PRO A 41 6.35 13.04 -1.63
N THR A 42 7.62 12.66 -1.77
CA THR A 42 8.47 13.07 -2.90
C THR A 42 8.00 12.37 -4.18
N ASP A 43 8.50 12.82 -5.34
CA ASP A 43 8.19 12.17 -6.61
C ASP A 43 8.67 10.71 -6.65
N ALA A 44 9.82 10.42 -6.06
CA ALA A 44 10.33 9.05 -5.95
C ALA A 44 9.38 8.16 -5.12
N ILE A 45 8.87 8.67 -4.00
CA ILE A 45 7.90 7.97 -3.17
C ILE A 45 6.58 7.77 -3.91
N LYS A 46 6.10 8.78 -4.62
CA LYS A 46 4.88 8.67 -5.43
C LYS A 46 4.96 7.53 -6.44
N LYS A 47 6.11 7.36 -7.08
CA LYS A 47 6.32 6.24 -8.03
C LYS A 47 6.19 4.89 -7.33
N LYS A 48 6.76 4.74 -6.15
CA LYS A 48 6.67 3.50 -5.37
C LYS A 48 5.24 3.24 -4.90
N LEU A 49 4.53 4.26 -4.44
CA LEU A 49 3.13 4.14 -4.07
C LEU A 49 2.25 3.74 -5.27
N THR A 50 2.52 4.29 -6.44
CA THR A 50 1.83 3.92 -7.67
C THR A 50 2.01 2.44 -7.98
N LEU A 51 3.24 1.93 -7.87
CA LEU A 51 3.51 0.50 -8.08
C LEU A 51 2.80 -0.38 -7.06
N LEU A 52 2.79 0.01 -5.78
CA LEU A 52 2.08 -0.72 -4.74
C LEU A 52 0.58 -0.81 -5.07
N ILE A 53 -0.01 0.30 -5.50
CA ILE A 53 -1.42 0.33 -5.90
C ILE A 53 -1.67 -0.57 -7.11
N GLU A 54 -0.90 -0.40 -8.18
CA GLU A 54 -1.13 -1.12 -9.43
C GLU A 54 -0.85 -2.62 -9.32
N LYS A 55 0.19 -3.00 -8.58
CA LYS A 55 0.63 -4.40 -8.51
C LYS A 55 -0.06 -5.20 -7.42
N ILE A 56 -0.48 -4.56 -6.35
CA ILE A 56 -1.03 -5.24 -5.16
C ILE A 56 -2.45 -4.77 -4.85
N LEU A 57 -2.64 -3.49 -4.56
CA LEU A 57 -3.87 -3.02 -3.92
C LEU A 57 -5.07 -3.03 -4.87
N ASP A 58 -4.92 -2.55 -6.09
CA ASP A 58 -6.01 -2.55 -7.07
C ASP A 58 -6.44 -3.97 -7.48
N PRO A 59 -5.50 -4.88 -7.83
CA PRO A 59 -5.89 -6.27 -8.12
C PRO A 59 -6.57 -6.96 -6.93
N LEU A 60 -6.09 -6.71 -5.73
CA LEU A 60 -6.70 -7.26 -4.52
C LEU A 60 -8.12 -6.74 -4.33
N ARG A 61 -8.30 -5.42 -4.44
CA ARG A 61 -9.60 -4.77 -4.30
C ARG A 61 -10.60 -5.28 -5.34
N GLU A 62 -10.17 -5.44 -6.57
CA GLU A 62 -10.99 -5.97 -7.66
C GLU A 62 -11.49 -7.37 -7.33
N ALA A 63 -10.61 -8.25 -6.90
CA ALA A 63 -10.95 -9.63 -6.57
C ALA A 63 -11.77 -9.75 -5.29
N TYR A 64 -11.48 -8.91 -4.29
CA TYR A 64 -12.22 -8.91 -3.03
C TYR A 64 -13.67 -8.43 -3.23
N GLY A 65 -13.89 -7.52 -4.14
CA GLY A 65 -15.23 -7.06 -4.53
C GLY A 65 -15.89 -6.09 -3.55
N ALA A 66 -15.16 -5.58 -2.56
CA ALA A 66 -15.68 -4.64 -1.56
C ALA A 66 -14.56 -3.69 -1.13
N PRO A 67 -14.89 -2.53 -0.54
CA PRO A 67 -13.87 -1.57 -0.12
C PRO A 67 -12.83 -2.17 0.84
N ILE A 68 -11.58 -1.75 0.65
CA ILE A 68 -10.45 -2.07 1.52
C ILE A 68 -9.96 -0.74 2.10
N ILE A 69 -9.77 -0.71 3.42
CA ILE A 69 -9.31 0.46 4.15
C ILE A 69 -7.81 0.40 4.30
N VAL A 70 -7.12 1.51 4.00
CA VAL A 70 -5.70 1.68 4.27
C VAL A 70 -5.56 2.47 5.58
N ASP A 71 -5.09 1.81 6.62
CA ASP A 71 -4.85 2.46 7.92
C ASP A 71 -3.52 3.21 7.94
N SER A 72 -2.52 2.71 7.23
CA SER A 72 -1.20 3.33 7.11
C SER A 72 -0.58 2.97 5.77
N GLY A 73 -0.19 3.96 5.02
CA GLY A 73 0.59 3.80 3.78
C GLY A 73 1.96 4.42 3.96
N TYR A 74 2.25 5.49 3.22
CA TYR A 74 3.50 6.20 3.35
C TYR A 74 3.63 6.91 4.70
N ARG A 75 4.80 6.79 5.29
CA ARG A 75 5.20 7.53 6.48
C ARG A 75 6.55 8.22 6.25
N CYS A 76 6.57 9.55 6.26
CA CYS A 76 7.84 10.27 6.27
C CYS A 76 8.66 9.90 7.53
N PRO A 77 9.98 10.12 7.55
CA PRO A 77 10.80 9.73 8.69
C PRO A 77 10.29 10.26 10.03
N LYS A 78 9.85 11.51 10.07
CA LYS A 78 9.32 12.12 11.28
C LYS A 78 8.04 11.43 11.76
N LEU A 79 7.11 11.14 10.84
CA LEU A 79 5.88 10.44 11.17
C LEU A 79 6.19 9.00 11.63
N ASN A 80 7.09 8.33 10.95
CA ASN A 80 7.48 6.97 11.32
C ASN A 80 8.02 6.90 12.74
N ARG A 81 8.87 7.86 13.13
CA ARG A 81 9.34 7.97 14.52
C ARG A 81 8.21 8.23 15.48
N ALA A 82 7.29 9.12 15.12
CA ALA A 82 6.17 9.50 15.99
C ALA A 82 5.24 8.32 16.32
N VAL A 83 5.09 7.37 15.40
CA VAL A 83 4.27 6.16 15.60
C VAL A 83 5.07 4.96 16.09
N GLY A 84 6.37 5.11 16.31
CA GLY A 84 7.23 4.04 16.81
C GLY A 84 7.58 2.99 15.75
N GLY A 85 7.55 3.35 14.48
CA GLY A 85 7.91 2.44 13.38
C GLY A 85 9.42 2.15 13.33
N SER A 86 9.77 1.00 12.80
CA SER A 86 11.16 0.62 12.57
C SER A 86 11.85 1.62 11.63
N SER A 87 13.12 1.92 11.89
CA SER A 87 13.94 2.76 11.01
C SER A 87 14.13 2.17 9.61
N THR A 88 13.88 0.87 9.45
CA THR A 88 13.97 0.16 8.16
C THR A 88 12.60 -0.16 7.57
N SER A 89 11.52 0.39 8.12
CA SER A 89 10.16 0.14 7.67
C SER A 89 9.95 0.53 6.20
N GLN A 90 9.31 -0.35 5.45
CA GLN A 90 8.93 -0.07 4.06
C GLN A 90 7.82 0.97 3.93
N HIS A 91 7.12 1.31 5.02
CA HIS A 91 6.24 2.48 5.03
C HIS A 91 6.99 3.78 4.74
N ARG A 92 8.25 3.87 5.14
CA ARG A 92 9.10 5.05 4.90
C ARG A 92 9.44 5.28 3.43
N THR A 93 9.41 4.22 2.64
CA THR A 93 9.80 4.27 1.23
C THR A 93 8.61 4.26 0.28
N GLY A 94 7.37 4.22 0.80
CA GLY A 94 6.18 4.13 -0.03
C GLY A 94 5.94 2.73 -0.61
N GLU A 95 6.54 1.72 0.01
CA GLU A 95 6.48 0.35 -0.47
C GLU A 95 5.51 -0.54 0.31
N ALA A 96 4.90 -0.03 1.38
CA ALA A 96 4.04 -0.83 2.24
C ALA A 96 2.71 -0.14 2.56
N ALA A 97 1.70 -0.96 2.82
CA ALA A 97 0.41 -0.53 3.34
C ALA A 97 -0.08 -1.52 4.40
N ASP A 98 -0.68 -0.98 5.45
CA ASP A 98 -1.47 -1.73 6.42
C ASP A 98 -2.93 -1.61 6.01
N ILE A 99 -3.57 -2.73 5.74
CA ILE A 99 -4.91 -2.79 5.19
C ILE A 99 -5.84 -3.63 6.05
N ARG A 100 -7.11 -3.30 5.97
CA ARG A 100 -8.18 -4.06 6.63
C ARG A 100 -9.47 -3.97 5.82
N THR A 101 -10.42 -4.81 6.16
CA THR A 101 -11.77 -4.75 5.60
C THR A 101 -12.63 -3.72 6.34
N VAL A 102 -13.77 -3.37 5.76
CA VAL A 102 -14.73 -2.46 6.42
C VAL A 102 -15.28 -3.08 7.70
N LYS A 103 -15.55 -4.38 7.69
CA LYS A 103 -16.03 -5.11 8.87
C LYS A 103 -15.01 -5.13 10.00
N ASP A 104 -13.74 -5.12 9.65
CA ASP A 104 -12.62 -5.06 10.58
C ASP A 104 -12.67 -6.13 11.67
N THR A 105 -12.97 -7.35 11.25
CA THR A 105 -12.83 -8.53 12.10
C THR A 105 -11.63 -9.36 11.65
N PRO A 106 -11.00 -10.13 12.55
CA PRO A 106 -9.90 -11.02 12.15
C PRO A 106 -10.30 -11.97 11.02
N GLU A 107 -11.51 -12.50 11.06
CA GLU A 107 -12.03 -13.43 10.04
C GLU A 107 -12.12 -12.76 8.66
N GLU A 108 -12.60 -11.53 8.59
CA GLU A 108 -12.67 -10.79 7.32
C GLU A 108 -11.30 -10.33 6.85
N ASN A 109 -10.48 -9.78 7.75
CA ASN A 109 -9.14 -9.32 7.41
C ASN A 109 -8.26 -10.46 6.89
N LYS A 110 -8.39 -11.64 7.48
CA LYS A 110 -7.71 -12.87 7.03
C LYS A 110 -8.00 -13.18 5.57
N LYS A 111 -9.19 -12.86 5.07
CA LYS A 111 -9.54 -13.08 3.66
C LYS A 111 -8.62 -12.29 2.73
N LEU A 112 -8.22 -11.08 3.11
CA LEU A 112 -7.29 -10.28 2.30
C LEU A 112 -5.93 -10.97 2.18
N TYR A 113 -5.42 -11.48 3.29
CA TYR A 113 -4.13 -12.19 3.33
C TYR A 113 -4.12 -13.38 2.37
N TYR A 114 -5.11 -14.25 2.48
CA TYR A 114 -5.18 -15.44 1.65
C TYR A 114 -5.53 -15.15 0.21
N LEU A 115 -6.28 -14.09 -0.06
CA LEU A 115 -6.58 -13.66 -1.43
C LEU A 115 -5.33 -13.15 -2.15
N ILE A 116 -4.46 -12.42 -1.46
CA ILE A 116 -3.16 -11.99 -1.99
C ILE A 116 -2.35 -13.21 -2.44
N LYS A 117 -2.33 -14.26 -1.62
CA LYS A 117 -1.65 -15.52 -1.95
C LYS A 117 -2.31 -16.24 -3.12
N LYS A 118 -3.62 -16.38 -3.09
CA LYS A 118 -4.38 -17.08 -4.13
C LYS A 118 -4.21 -16.43 -5.49
N LEU A 119 -4.19 -15.11 -5.55
CA LEU A 119 -3.99 -14.34 -6.78
C LEU A 119 -2.53 -14.32 -7.22
N ASN A 120 -1.63 -14.87 -6.43
CA ASN A 120 -0.19 -14.84 -6.66
C ASN A 120 0.33 -13.41 -6.91
N LEU A 121 -0.16 -12.44 -6.13
CA LEU A 121 0.30 -11.06 -6.27
C LEU A 121 1.77 -10.95 -5.85
N PRO A 122 2.55 -10.07 -6.50
CA PRO A 122 4.00 -10.01 -6.33
C PRO A 122 4.42 -9.24 -5.07
N PHE A 123 4.02 -9.72 -3.90
CA PHE A 123 4.38 -9.08 -2.63
C PHE A 123 5.85 -9.33 -2.26
N ASP A 124 6.46 -8.35 -1.63
CA ASP A 124 7.76 -8.52 -0.98
C ASP A 124 7.58 -9.12 0.42
N GLN A 125 6.75 -8.48 1.25
CA GLN A 125 6.34 -9.02 2.55
C GLN A 125 4.82 -9.04 2.66
N LEU A 126 4.32 -10.08 3.30
CA LEU A 126 2.91 -10.25 3.63
C LEU A 126 2.83 -10.68 5.09
N ILE A 127 2.23 -9.86 5.94
CA ILE A 127 2.33 -10.04 7.38
C ILE A 127 0.94 -10.06 8.02
N ASP A 128 0.68 -11.11 8.78
CA ASP A 128 -0.41 -11.14 9.77
C ASP A 128 0.05 -10.36 11.00
N GLU A 129 -0.54 -9.21 11.25
CA GLU A 129 -0.19 -8.42 12.42
C GLU A 129 -1.28 -8.50 13.49
N TYR A 130 -0.87 -8.97 14.65
CA TYR A 130 -1.69 -9.09 15.85
C TYR A 130 -2.98 -9.90 15.63
N GLY A 131 -2.82 -11.10 15.05
CA GLY A 131 -3.97 -11.99 14.83
C GLY A 131 -4.97 -11.44 13.82
N PHE A 132 -4.47 -10.94 12.70
CA PHE A 132 -5.27 -10.30 11.63
C PHE A 132 -6.06 -9.06 12.11
N ASN A 133 -5.51 -8.33 13.06
CA ASN A 133 -6.01 -6.98 13.38
C ASN A 133 -5.89 -6.07 12.15
N TRP A 134 -4.83 -6.29 11.39
CA TRP A 134 -4.67 -5.79 10.02
C TRP A 134 -3.70 -6.69 9.26
N VAL A 135 -3.59 -6.45 7.97
CA VAL A 135 -2.64 -7.13 7.10
C VAL A 135 -1.65 -6.10 6.57
N HIS A 136 -0.36 -6.37 6.78
CA HIS A 136 0.70 -5.59 6.17
C HIS A 136 1.11 -6.23 4.85
N VAL A 137 1.17 -5.45 3.80
CA VAL A 137 1.64 -5.92 2.49
C VAL A 137 2.60 -4.90 1.88
N SER A 138 3.66 -5.38 1.24
CA SER A 138 4.63 -4.52 0.58
C SER A 138 4.93 -4.99 -0.84
N TYR A 139 5.39 -4.05 -1.65
CA TYR A 139 5.91 -4.29 -2.98
C TYR A 139 7.27 -3.63 -3.13
N SER A 140 8.27 -4.41 -3.56
CA SER A 140 9.64 -3.95 -3.68
C SER A 140 10.35 -4.78 -4.74
N PRO A 141 11.39 -4.21 -5.42
CA PRO A 141 12.22 -4.99 -6.35
C PRO A 141 12.88 -6.23 -5.72
N ARG A 142 13.04 -6.26 -4.39
CA ARG A 142 13.56 -7.44 -3.70
C ARG A 142 12.68 -8.67 -3.86
N ASN A 143 11.38 -8.48 -4.00
CA ASN A 143 10.40 -9.53 -4.25
C ASN A 143 10.66 -10.81 -3.43
N ARG A 144 10.87 -10.66 -2.12
CA ARG A 144 11.25 -11.75 -1.21
C ARG A 144 10.14 -12.77 -1.02
N ARG A 145 8.90 -12.40 -1.27
CA ARG A 145 7.71 -13.23 -1.05
C ARG A 145 7.67 -13.80 0.37
N GLN A 146 8.07 -12.98 1.31
CA GLN A 146 8.22 -13.35 2.71
C GLN A 146 6.88 -13.25 3.43
N GLU A 147 6.43 -14.35 4.00
CA GLU A 147 5.22 -14.42 4.83
C GLU A 147 5.64 -14.42 6.29
N LEU A 148 5.06 -13.53 7.09
CA LEU A 148 5.41 -13.35 8.48
C LEU A 148 4.16 -13.23 9.34
N LYS A 149 4.36 -13.44 10.64
CA LYS A 149 3.37 -13.20 11.67
C LYS A 149 4.03 -12.38 12.79
N ILE A 150 3.40 -11.28 13.18
CA ILE A 150 3.86 -10.38 14.25
C ILE A 150 2.76 -10.27 15.30
N GLY A 151 3.15 -10.44 16.57
CA GLY A 151 2.20 -10.36 17.69
C GLY A 151 1.58 -11.66 18.16
#